data_c6d7752b0b41ce0c61e68dec8173a5da
#
_entry.id   c6d7752b0b41ce0c61e68dec8173a5da
#
_cell.length_a   1.000
_cell.length_b   1.000
_cell.length_c   1.000
_cell.angle_alpha   90.00
_cell.angle_beta   90.00
_cell.angle_gamma   90.00
#
_symmetry.space_group_name_H-M   'P 1'
#
loop_
_entity.id
_entity.type
_entity.pdbx_description
1 polymer ?
#
loop_
_entity_poly.entity_id
_entity_poly.type
_entity_poly.pdbx_seq_one_letter_code
_entity_poly.pdbx_strand_id
1 'polypeptide(L)'
;MRGKWHIFREEGSLTVARQVPPRFDVAVSVVLPPAEPLRLAQQIRQDMWRAVQAVRGFSPVVKVEEQGDGLLVTAGGRVAGRVPGNLASEIKAVLEDEAKRSRWLRHARRDKKRLKSAQSEVKLHKSTTGFDKEAETGQ
;
A
#
# COMPACT_ATOMS: atom_id res chain seq x y z
N MET A 1 16.76 16.09 -3.63
CA MET A 1 15.52 16.37 -3.18
C MET A 1 14.54 15.24 -3.30
N ARG A 2 13.69 15.08 -2.37
CA ARG A 2 12.78 13.99 -2.45
C ARG A 2 11.62 14.32 -3.28
N GLY A 3 11.22 13.46 -4.13
CA GLY A 3 10.07 13.64 -4.92
C GLY A 3 8.82 13.49 -4.09
N LYS A 4 7.74 13.94 -4.63
CA LYS A 4 6.46 13.78 -4.02
C LYS A 4 5.92 12.39 -4.24
N TRP A 5 5.21 11.87 -3.25
CA TRP A 5 4.50 10.60 -3.39
C TRP A 5 3.06 10.91 -3.66
N HIS A 6 2.48 10.15 -4.58
CA HIS A 6 1.08 10.31 -4.98
C HIS A 6 0.27 9.17 -4.39
N ILE A 7 -0.87 9.52 -3.82
CA ILE A 7 -1.74 8.53 -3.20
C ILE A 7 -3.06 8.55 -3.95
N PHE A 8 -3.43 7.39 -4.49
CA PHE A 8 -4.68 7.23 -5.23
C PHE A 8 -5.59 6.32 -4.44
N ARG A 9 -6.80 6.76 -4.18
CA ARG A 9 -7.77 5.97 -3.46
C ARG A 9 -8.93 5.65 -4.36
N GLU A 10 -9.29 4.37 -4.37
CA GLU A 10 -10.49 3.91 -5.06
C GLU A 10 -11.22 3.01 -4.11
N GLU A 11 -12.43 2.67 -4.44
CA GLU A 11 -13.19 1.79 -3.57
C GLU A 11 -12.45 0.48 -3.37
N GLY A 12 -12.12 0.16 -2.13
CA GLY A 12 -11.45 -1.08 -1.81
C GLY A 12 -9.98 -1.14 -2.18
N SER A 13 -9.38 -0.02 -2.65
CA SER A 13 -7.96 -0.07 -2.97
C SER A 13 -7.29 1.27 -2.76
N LEU A 14 -5.97 1.19 -2.61
CA LEU A 14 -5.15 2.36 -2.40
C LEU A 14 -3.81 2.12 -3.09
N THR A 15 -3.34 3.11 -3.84
CA THR A 15 -2.07 3.01 -4.54
C THR A 15 -1.17 4.17 -4.15
N VAL A 16 0.07 3.86 -3.79
CA VAL A 16 1.10 4.85 -3.51
C VAL A 16 2.14 4.75 -4.61
N ALA A 17 2.40 5.85 -5.31
CA ALA A 17 3.32 5.83 -6.44
C ALA A 17 4.17 7.08 -6.48
N ARG A 18 5.39 6.92 -6.99
CA ARG A 18 6.30 8.03 -7.14
C ARG A 18 6.00 8.85 -8.38
N GLN A 19 5.54 8.20 -9.42
CA GLN A 19 5.26 8.85 -10.69
C GLN A 19 3.82 8.61 -11.11
N VAL A 20 3.31 9.50 -11.94
CA VAL A 20 1.96 9.45 -12.45
C VAL A 20 2.01 9.31 -13.96
N PRO A 21 1.24 8.41 -14.57
CA PRO A 21 0.33 7.47 -13.91
C PRO A 21 1.09 6.31 -13.27
N PRO A 22 0.54 5.69 -12.24
CA PRO A 22 1.18 4.51 -11.66
C PRO A 22 1.20 3.40 -12.68
N ARG A 23 2.31 2.70 -12.75
CA ARG A 23 2.46 1.63 -13.71
C ARG A 23 3.36 0.56 -13.14
N PHE A 24 3.01 -0.69 -13.40
CA PHE A 24 3.82 -1.82 -12.98
C PHE A 24 4.52 -2.43 -14.19
N ASP A 25 5.81 -2.21 -14.31
CA ASP A 25 6.64 -2.96 -15.25
C ASP A 25 7.16 -4.22 -14.57
N VAL A 26 7.19 -4.22 -13.26
CA VAL A 26 7.47 -5.40 -12.45
C VAL A 26 6.50 -5.36 -11.28
N ALA A 27 5.96 -6.51 -10.91
CA ALA A 27 4.99 -6.59 -9.84
C ALA A 27 5.08 -7.93 -9.13
N VAL A 28 4.98 -7.88 -7.80
CA VAL A 28 4.93 -9.07 -6.96
C VAL A 28 3.79 -8.87 -5.99
N SER A 29 2.97 -9.89 -5.79
CA SER A 29 1.82 -9.79 -4.91
C SER A 29 1.90 -10.77 -3.77
N VAL A 30 1.42 -10.34 -2.60
CA VAL A 30 1.27 -11.21 -1.44
C VAL A 30 -0.03 -10.85 -0.73
N VAL A 31 -0.54 -11.78 0.07
CA VAL A 31 -1.72 -11.53 0.88
C VAL A 31 -1.28 -11.35 2.32
N LEU A 32 -1.75 -10.28 2.93
CA LEU A 32 -1.40 -9.98 4.32
C LEU A 32 -2.66 -9.85 5.16
N PRO A 33 -2.52 -9.98 6.49
CA PRO A 33 -3.66 -9.78 7.38
C PRO A 33 -4.20 -8.35 7.31
N PRO A 34 -5.39 -8.10 7.82
CA PRO A 34 -5.96 -6.76 7.80
C PRO A 34 -5.05 -5.75 8.51
N ALA A 35 -4.96 -4.57 7.93
CA ALA A 35 -4.14 -3.51 8.48
C ALA A 35 -4.63 -2.18 7.89
N GLU A 36 -4.10 -1.08 8.39
CA GLU A 36 -4.44 0.22 7.84
C GLU A 36 -3.70 0.39 6.53
N PRO A 37 -4.41 0.50 5.39
CA PRO A 37 -3.78 0.38 4.07
C PRO A 37 -2.69 1.40 3.78
N LEU A 38 -2.91 2.66 4.12
CA LEU A 38 -1.91 3.68 3.79
C LEU A 38 -0.63 3.48 4.57
N ARG A 39 -0.75 3.20 5.86
CA ARG A 39 0.44 2.96 6.67
C ARG A 39 1.19 1.72 6.20
N LEU A 40 0.44 0.67 5.86
CA LEU A 40 1.05 -0.54 5.35
C LEU A 40 1.79 -0.25 4.05
N ALA A 41 1.15 0.46 3.13
CA ALA A 41 1.77 0.77 1.85
C ALA A 41 3.04 1.59 2.03
N GLN A 42 3.02 2.54 2.96
CA GLN A 42 4.19 3.38 3.18
C GLN A 42 5.35 2.61 3.80
N GLN A 43 5.05 1.68 4.71
CA GLN A 43 6.10 0.84 5.29
C GLN A 43 6.73 -0.05 4.23
N ILE A 44 5.90 -0.63 3.38
CA ILE A 44 6.39 -1.51 2.33
C ILE A 44 7.22 -0.73 1.32
N ARG A 45 6.72 0.43 0.91
CA ARG A 45 7.42 1.27 -0.04
C ARG A 45 8.83 1.60 0.47
N GLN A 46 8.93 1.94 1.73
CA GLN A 46 10.21 2.32 2.31
C GLN A 46 11.20 1.17 2.29
N ASP A 47 10.77 0.00 2.70
CA ASP A 47 11.66 -1.15 2.73
C ASP A 47 12.00 -1.64 1.31
N MET A 48 11.04 -1.59 0.41
CA MET A 48 11.30 -1.95 -0.97
C MET A 48 12.34 -1.00 -1.58
N TRP A 49 12.17 0.29 -1.34
CA TRP A 49 13.10 1.28 -1.85
C TRP A 49 14.51 1.00 -1.36
N ARG A 50 14.65 0.73 -0.07
CA ARG A 50 15.98 0.44 0.49
C ARG A 50 16.63 -0.76 -0.18
N ALA A 51 15.83 -1.76 -0.50
CA ALA A 51 16.36 -2.98 -1.08
C ALA A 51 16.77 -2.81 -2.53
N VAL A 52 16.06 -1.95 -3.28
CA VAL A 52 16.29 -1.88 -4.73
C VAL A 52 16.69 -0.49 -5.22
N GLN A 53 17.15 0.35 -4.32
CA GLN A 53 17.47 1.74 -4.72
C GLN A 53 18.61 1.83 -5.73
N ALA A 54 19.40 0.78 -5.89
CA ALA A 54 20.46 0.79 -6.87
C ALA A 54 19.97 0.61 -8.29
N VAL A 55 18.71 0.23 -8.48
CA VAL A 55 18.15 0.04 -9.80
C VAL A 55 17.84 1.40 -10.41
N ARG A 56 18.52 1.73 -11.48
CA ARG A 56 18.31 3.01 -12.11
C ARG A 56 16.96 3.09 -12.81
N GLY A 57 16.34 4.24 -12.71
CA GLY A 57 15.07 4.47 -13.38
C GLY A 57 13.90 3.74 -12.79
N PHE A 58 14.04 3.28 -11.55
CA PHE A 58 12.96 2.58 -10.88
C PHE A 58 12.10 3.56 -10.11
N SER A 59 10.80 3.50 -10.34
CA SER A 59 9.83 4.33 -9.62
C SER A 59 8.86 3.41 -8.91
N PRO A 60 8.96 3.31 -7.57
CA PRO A 60 8.16 2.34 -6.83
C PRO A 60 6.66 2.62 -6.85
N VAL A 61 5.89 1.55 -6.85
CA VAL A 61 4.44 1.59 -6.72
C VAL A 61 4.02 0.49 -5.75
N VAL A 62 3.17 0.82 -4.80
CA VAL A 62 2.60 -0.18 -3.91
C VAL A 62 1.08 -0.02 -3.95
N LYS A 63 0.39 -1.10 -4.25
CA LYS A 63 -1.06 -1.11 -4.29
C LYS A 63 -1.58 -2.07 -3.23
N VAL A 64 -2.55 -1.60 -2.45
CA VAL A 64 -3.16 -2.41 -1.41
C VAL A 64 -4.65 -2.50 -1.70
N GLU A 65 -5.14 -3.73 -1.85
CA GLU A 65 -6.54 -3.97 -2.18
C GLU A 65 -7.17 -4.85 -1.13
N GLU A 66 -8.41 -4.56 -0.80
CA GLU A 66 -9.15 -5.43 0.10
C GLU A 66 -9.45 -6.75 -0.59
N GLN A 67 -9.21 -7.84 0.11
CA GLN A 67 -9.46 -9.16 -0.44
C GLN A 67 -9.91 -10.08 0.68
N GLY A 68 -11.19 -10.40 0.71
CA GLY A 68 -11.72 -11.21 1.78
C GLY A 68 -11.46 -10.54 3.11
N ASP A 69 -10.87 -11.27 4.04
CA ASP A 69 -10.57 -10.74 5.36
C ASP A 69 -9.22 -10.05 5.43
N GLY A 70 -8.46 -10.05 4.35
CA GLY A 70 -7.12 -9.51 4.39
C GLY A 70 -6.91 -8.49 3.30
N LEU A 71 -5.64 -8.30 2.97
CA LEU A 71 -5.24 -7.33 1.96
C LEU A 71 -4.35 -8.00 0.93
N LEU A 72 -4.63 -7.73 -0.34
CA LEU A 72 -3.73 -8.14 -1.41
C LEU A 72 -2.79 -6.96 -1.66
N VAL A 73 -1.51 -7.19 -1.45
CA VAL A 73 -0.50 -6.16 -1.65
C VAL A 73 0.26 -6.48 -2.92
N THR A 74 0.33 -5.51 -3.83
CA THR A 74 1.14 -5.64 -5.03
C THR A 74 2.21 -4.56 -4.97
N ALA A 75 3.45 -4.98 -5.01
CA ALA A 75 4.57 -4.06 -4.92
C ALA A 75 5.47 -4.25 -6.12
N GLY A 76 6.03 -3.17 -6.61
CA GLY A 76 6.88 -3.17 -7.76
C GLY A 76 7.05 -1.77 -8.25
N GLY A 77 6.86 -1.57 -9.54
CA GLY A 77 6.92 -0.23 -10.06
C GLY A 77 7.29 -0.16 -11.52
N ARG A 78 7.54 1.07 -11.90
CA ARG A 78 7.86 1.42 -13.26
C ARG A 78 9.38 1.44 -13.41
N VAL A 79 9.87 0.87 -14.51
CA VAL A 79 11.30 0.84 -14.77
C VAL A 79 11.55 1.53 -16.11
N ALA A 80 12.38 2.56 -16.11
CA ALA A 80 12.79 3.18 -17.35
C ALA A 80 13.83 2.27 -17.97
N GLY A 81 13.51 1.75 -19.14
CA GLY A 81 14.41 0.85 -19.83
C GLY A 81 14.14 -0.60 -19.48
N ARG A 82 15.20 -1.39 -19.45
CA ARG A 82 15.07 -2.81 -19.26
C ARG A 82 14.88 -3.19 -17.80
N VAL A 83 13.96 -4.11 -17.52
CA VAL A 83 13.73 -4.60 -16.17
C VAL A 83 14.85 -5.59 -15.84
N PRO A 84 15.61 -5.35 -14.76
CA PRO A 84 16.65 -6.31 -14.36
C PRO A 84 16.04 -7.65 -14.03
N GLY A 85 16.75 -8.72 -14.39
CA GLY A 85 16.22 -10.06 -14.25
C GLY A 85 15.96 -10.50 -12.82
N ASN A 86 16.69 -9.93 -11.86
CA ASN A 86 16.54 -10.31 -10.45
C ASN A 86 15.65 -9.34 -9.65
N LEU A 87 15.10 -8.32 -10.31
CA LEU A 87 14.35 -7.30 -9.58
C LEU A 87 13.11 -7.88 -8.91
N ALA A 88 12.37 -8.70 -9.61
CA ALA A 88 11.16 -9.30 -9.03
C ALA A 88 11.49 -10.16 -7.82
N SER A 89 12.57 -10.95 -7.89
CA SER A 89 12.92 -11.78 -6.74
C SER A 89 13.39 -10.96 -5.56
N GLU A 90 14.05 -9.84 -5.80
CA GLU A 90 14.45 -8.98 -4.70
C GLU A 90 13.23 -8.35 -4.02
N ILE A 91 12.27 -7.92 -4.81
CA ILE A 91 11.04 -7.38 -4.26
C ILE A 91 10.28 -8.45 -3.47
N LYS A 92 10.22 -9.66 -4.05
CA LYS A 92 9.54 -10.75 -3.38
C LYS A 92 10.20 -11.08 -2.05
N ALA A 93 11.52 -11.04 -1.99
CA ALA A 93 12.23 -11.30 -0.74
C ALA A 93 11.87 -10.28 0.33
N VAL A 94 11.68 -9.03 -0.05
CA VAL A 94 11.23 -8.00 0.89
C VAL A 94 9.83 -8.33 1.39
N LEU A 95 8.93 -8.66 0.49
CA LEU A 95 7.54 -8.91 0.85
C LEU A 95 7.37 -10.15 1.71
N GLU A 96 8.28 -11.10 1.60
CA GLU A 96 8.18 -12.35 2.34
C GLU A 96 9.03 -12.39 3.59
N ASP A 97 9.75 -11.33 3.87
CA ASP A 97 10.59 -11.26 5.06
C ASP A 97 9.72 -11.15 6.31
N GLU A 98 9.82 -12.13 7.19
CA GLU A 98 8.93 -12.18 8.34
C GLU A 98 9.16 -11.06 9.33
N ALA A 99 10.40 -10.68 9.54
CA ALA A 99 10.69 -9.59 10.45
C ALA A 99 10.11 -8.27 9.93
N LYS A 100 10.24 -8.04 8.63
CA LYS A 100 9.66 -6.85 8.03
C LYS A 100 8.15 -6.87 8.11
N ARG A 101 7.53 -8.00 7.80
CA ARG A 101 6.07 -8.12 7.88
C ARG A 101 5.57 -7.83 9.28
N SER A 102 6.22 -8.36 10.28
CA SER A 102 5.84 -8.11 11.66
C SER A 102 5.89 -6.64 11.99
N ARG A 103 6.95 -5.97 11.54
CA ARG A 103 7.09 -4.55 11.80
C ARG A 103 6.03 -3.75 11.07
N TRP A 104 5.77 -4.08 9.79
CA TRP A 104 4.74 -3.38 9.02
C TRP A 104 3.39 -3.50 9.68
N LEU A 105 3.03 -4.72 10.09
CA LEU A 105 1.72 -4.95 10.66
C LEU A 105 1.57 -4.31 12.02
N ARG A 106 2.64 -4.25 12.78
CA ARG A 106 2.63 -3.56 14.05
C ARG A 106 2.41 -2.07 13.86
N HIS A 107 3.08 -1.46 12.88
CA HIS A 107 2.94 -0.04 12.62
C HIS A 107 1.63 0.30 11.91
N ALA A 108 1.07 -0.64 11.17
CA ALA A 108 -0.17 -0.42 10.45
C ALA A 108 -1.37 -1.02 11.14
N ARG A 109 -1.22 -1.38 12.40
CA ARG A 109 -2.30 -2.00 13.14
C ARG A 109 -3.46 -1.05 13.25
N ARG A 110 -4.65 -1.57 13.05
CA ARG A 110 -5.84 -0.79 13.29
C ARG A 110 -6.04 -0.68 14.79
N ASP A 111 -6.13 0.54 15.24
CA ASP A 111 -6.33 0.83 16.65
C ASP A 111 -7.81 1.07 16.85
N LYS A 112 -8.47 0.19 17.57
CA LYS A 112 -9.89 0.30 17.80
C LYS A 112 -10.28 1.62 18.43
N LYS A 113 -9.50 2.06 19.37
CA LYS A 113 -9.75 3.31 20.03
C LYS A 113 -9.65 4.48 19.06
N ARG A 114 -8.61 4.48 18.26
CA ARG A 114 -8.40 5.51 17.29
C ARG A 114 -9.46 5.47 16.21
N LEU A 115 -9.85 4.28 15.83
CA LEU A 115 -10.86 4.11 14.84
C LEU A 115 -12.19 4.64 15.33
N LYS A 116 -12.53 4.41 16.57
CA LYS A 116 -13.73 4.94 17.14
C LYS A 116 -13.74 6.45 17.13
N SER A 117 -12.64 7.06 17.50
CA SER A 117 -12.53 8.49 17.48
C SER A 117 -12.73 9.04 16.09
N ALA A 118 -12.09 8.43 15.14
CA ALA A 118 -12.21 8.86 13.76
C ALA A 118 -13.63 8.72 13.27
N GLN A 119 -14.29 7.67 13.64
CA GLN A 119 -15.66 7.47 13.24
C GLN A 119 -16.58 8.50 13.83
N SER A 120 -16.38 8.84 15.08
CA SER A 120 -17.24 9.83 15.67
C SER A 120 -17.03 11.20 15.06
N GLU A 121 -15.89 11.46 14.53
CA GLU A 121 -15.65 12.71 13.86
C GLU A 121 -16.20 12.74 12.46
N VAL A 122 -16.09 11.67 11.75
CA VAL A 122 -16.36 11.61 10.37
C VAL A 122 -17.75 11.25 10.02
N LYS A 123 -18.35 10.57 10.89
CA LYS A 123 -19.58 10.04 10.54
C LYS A 123 -20.59 10.93 10.15
N LEU A 124 -20.45 11.05 9.49
CA LEU A 124 -21.11 11.81 8.97
C LEU A 124 -20.98 11.79 7.69
N HIS A 125 -20.43 11.24 7.26
CA HIS A 125 -20.08 11.12 5.94
C HIS A 125 -20.18 10.26 5.26
N LYS A 126 -20.14 9.54 5.50
CA LYS A 126 -20.30 8.91 4.73
C LYS A 126 -20.68 8.61 4.51
N SER A 127 -20.56 8.48 4.92
CA SER A 127 -21.03 8.38 4.47
C SER A 127 -20.94 8.33 4.21
N THR A 128 -20.84 8.22 4.42
CA THR A 128 -20.94 8.28 3.86
C THR A 128 -20.72 7.95 3.71
N THR A 129 -20.60 7.76 4.08
CA THR A 129 -20.65 7.56 3.68
C THR A 129 -20.44 7.18 3.72
N GLY A 130 -20.40 6.83 3.94
CA GLY A 130 -20.76 6.65 3.68
C GLY A 130 -20.30 6.24 3.71
N PHE A 131 -20.59 5.80 3.76
CA PHE A 131 -20.87 5.83 3.36
C PHE A 131 -20.76 5.74 3.56
N ASP A 132 -20.76 5.10 3.68
CA ASP A 132 -21.10 5.25 3.43
C ASP A 132 -21.00 4.96 3.56
N LYS A 133 -21.04 4.61 3.63
CA LYS A 133 -21.31 4.62 3.34
C LYS A 133 -21.41 4.45 3.46
N GLU A 134 -21.43 4.00 3.86
CA GLU A 134 -21.80 4.23 3.67
C GLU A 134 -21.90 4.14 3.91
N ALA A 135 -21.97 3.56 4.19
CA ALA A 135 -22.34 3.89 4.05
C ALA A 135 -22.28 3.71 4.28
N GLU A 136 -22.30 3.36 4.46
CA GLU A 136 -22.59 3.66 4.25
C GLU A 136 -22.62 3.43 4.43
N THR A 137 -22.59 2.90 4.71
CA THR A 137 -22.92 3.12 4.50
C THR A 137 -22.87 3.03 4.83
N GLY A 138 -22.94 2.60 4.99
CA GLY A 138 -23.35 2.89 4.82
C GLY A 138 -23.01 2.69 5.15
N GLN A 139 -23.06 2.61 5.21
CA GLN A 139 -23.19 2.94 5.03
C GLN A 139 -23.16 2.94 5.15
#